data_6250c16a667b9bef3c50f13a8d304821
#
_entry.id   6250c16a667b9bef3c50f13a8d304821
#
_cell.length_a   1.000
_cell.length_b   1.000
_cell.length_c   1.000
_cell.angle_alpha   90.00
_cell.angle_beta   90.00
_cell.angle_gamma   90.00
#
_symmetry.space_group_name_H-M   'P 1'
#
loop_
_entity.id
_entity.type
_entity.pdbx_description
1 polymer ?
#
loop_
_entity_poly.entity_id
_entity_poly.type
_entity_poly.pdbx_seq_one_letter_code
_entity_poly.pdbx_strand_id
1 'polypeptide(L)'
;DVYKRQPLDEAMKVSVYGTNRILDCLKKNGVKATFFCTSNFAENAPEVMRRIMDEGHEVAAHGCDHWQPQASDVSRSKEILERLTGRTIEGYRQPRMFPVSDTELERMGYVYNSSLNPAFIPGRYMHLSEPRTCFMIGKLLQIPASVTPWIRFPLFWLSCHNLPMWLYQSLVNRVLKHDGYFVTYFHPWEFYPLGEHPEFKMPFIIRNHSGKGMEERLDMLIRNLKEKGYPFMTYSEFAQIKLAELNKPDEK
;
A
#
# COMPACT_ATOMS: atom_id res chain seq x y z
N ASP A 1 7.89 -14.29 7.58
CA ASP A 1 6.86 -15.35 7.69
C ASP A 1 6.37 -15.58 9.11
N VAL A 2 6.23 -14.53 9.87
CA VAL A 2 5.86 -14.60 11.29
C VAL A 2 4.39 -14.92 11.48
N TYR A 3 3.53 -14.52 10.55
CA TYR A 3 2.11 -14.83 10.58
C TYR A 3 1.76 -16.30 10.28
N LYS A 4 2.64 -17.08 9.69
CA LYS A 4 2.39 -18.50 9.38
C LYS A 4 2.16 -19.40 10.62
N ARG A 5 2.39 -18.88 11.83
CA ARG A 5 2.32 -19.65 13.07
C ARG A 5 1.19 -19.22 14.01
N GLN A 6 0.39 -18.22 13.60
CA GLN A 6 -0.68 -17.72 14.46
C GLN A 6 -2.04 -18.25 14.02
N PRO A 7 -2.96 -18.52 14.96
CA PRO A 7 -4.34 -18.79 14.64
C PRO A 7 -4.95 -17.64 13.80
N LEU A 8 -5.81 -17.96 12.85
CA LEU A 8 -6.46 -16.99 11.97
C LEU A 8 -7.12 -15.84 12.76
N ASP A 9 -7.73 -16.18 13.90
CA ASP A 9 -8.40 -15.22 14.78
C ASP A 9 -7.44 -14.18 15.38
N GLU A 10 -6.21 -14.57 15.69
CA GLU A 10 -5.22 -13.65 16.25
C GLU A 10 -4.65 -12.73 15.17
N ALA A 11 -4.34 -13.27 14.00
CA ALA A 11 -3.92 -12.47 12.86
C ALA A 11 -5.00 -11.46 12.43
N MET A 12 -6.27 -11.85 12.52
CA MET A 12 -7.41 -10.98 12.25
C MET A 12 -7.52 -9.86 13.31
N LYS A 13 -7.38 -10.17 14.60
CA LYS A 13 -7.37 -9.17 15.68
C LYS A 13 -6.27 -8.12 15.47
N VAL A 14 -5.05 -8.57 15.14
CA VAL A 14 -3.92 -7.68 14.84
C VAL A 14 -4.24 -6.78 13.65
N SER A 15 -4.81 -7.35 12.57
CA SER A 15 -5.17 -6.60 11.37
C SER A 15 -6.27 -5.58 11.63
N VAL A 16 -7.32 -5.95 12.36
CA VAL A 16 -8.43 -5.05 12.75
C VAL A 16 -7.93 -3.93 13.64
N TYR A 17 -7.15 -4.24 14.67
CA TYR A 17 -6.56 -3.25 15.56
C TYR A 17 -5.72 -2.23 14.78
N GLY A 18 -4.74 -2.70 14.02
CA GLY A 18 -3.84 -1.82 13.29
C GLY A 18 -4.54 -1.00 12.22
N THR A 19 -5.54 -1.57 11.52
CA THR A 19 -6.34 -0.81 10.54
C THR A 19 -7.09 0.34 11.23
N ASN A 20 -7.68 0.11 12.40
CA ASN A 20 -8.33 1.16 13.16
C ASN A 20 -7.36 2.27 13.59
N ARG A 21 -6.13 1.93 14.01
CA ARG A 21 -5.10 2.92 14.35
C ARG A 21 -4.68 3.76 13.15
N ILE A 22 -4.56 3.14 11.98
CA ILE A 22 -4.30 3.87 10.72
C ILE A 22 -5.45 4.82 10.42
N LEU A 23 -6.69 4.36 10.47
CA LEU A 23 -7.89 5.18 10.24
C LEU A 23 -7.96 6.37 11.19
N ASP A 24 -7.67 6.18 12.49
CA ASP A 24 -7.61 7.25 13.46
C ASP A 24 -6.58 8.33 13.07
N CYS A 25 -5.39 7.90 12.63
CA CYS A 25 -4.33 8.80 12.19
C CYS A 25 -4.72 9.57 10.92
N LEU A 26 -5.30 8.89 9.93
CA LEU A 26 -5.76 9.51 8.68
C LEU A 26 -6.89 10.51 8.94
N LYS A 27 -7.86 10.14 9.78
CA LYS A 27 -8.99 11.02 10.19
C LYS A 27 -8.50 12.26 10.91
N LYS A 28 -7.60 12.11 11.89
CA LYS A 28 -6.96 13.22 12.62
C LYS A 28 -6.32 14.23 11.69
N ASN A 29 -5.69 13.74 10.62
CA ASN A 29 -4.99 14.57 9.65
C ASN A 29 -5.88 15.04 8.47
N GLY A 30 -7.11 14.56 8.35
CA GLY A 30 -8.03 14.89 7.26
C GLY A 30 -7.53 14.45 5.89
N VAL A 31 -6.86 13.29 5.80
CA VAL A 31 -6.32 12.75 4.55
C VAL A 31 -6.98 11.42 4.17
N LYS A 32 -7.02 11.12 2.87
CA LYS A 32 -7.55 9.87 2.34
C LYS A 32 -6.42 8.94 1.92
N ALA A 33 -6.72 7.65 1.88
CA ALA A 33 -5.79 6.61 1.46
C ALA A 33 -6.54 5.48 0.73
N THR A 34 -5.78 4.60 0.09
CA THR A 34 -6.30 3.38 -0.51
C THR A 34 -5.93 2.18 0.37
N PHE A 35 -6.94 1.38 0.70
CA PHE A 35 -6.80 0.14 1.45
C PHE A 35 -6.85 -1.04 0.48
N PHE A 36 -5.71 -1.67 0.25
CA PHE A 36 -5.64 -2.92 -0.50
C PHE A 36 -6.05 -4.08 0.42
N CYS A 37 -7.29 -4.51 0.28
CA CYS A 37 -7.92 -5.51 1.16
C CYS A 37 -7.91 -6.90 0.51
N THR A 38 -7.55 -7.93 1.28
CA THR A 38 -7.86 -9.30 0.87
C THR A 38 -9.35 -9.56 1.06
N SER A 39 -9.93 -10.42 0.22
CA SER A 39 -11.35 -10.76 0.40
C SER A 39 -11.61 -11.46 1.73
N ASN A 40 -10.66 -12.26 2.22
CA ASN A 40 -10.75 -12.88 3.54
C ASN A 40 -10.83 -11.83 4.67
N PHE A 41 -10.03 -10.77 4.63
CA PHE A 41 -10.14 -9.67 5.60
C PHE A 41 -11.50 -8.98 5.50
N ALA A 42 -11.95 -8.68 4.29
CA ALA A 42 -13.20 -7.97 4.06
C ALA A 42 -14.43 -8.76 4.56
N GLU A 43 -14.45 -10.07 4.36
CA GLU A 43 -15.53 -10.94 4.83
C GLU A 43 -15.57 -11.10 6.36
N ASN A 44 -14.40 -11.07 7.02
CA ASN A 44 -14.28 -11.33 8.46
C ASN A 44 -14.17 -10.05 9.32
N ALA A 45 -14.05 -8.86 8.70
CA ALA A 45 -13.98 -7.57 9.40
C ALA A 45 -14.96 -6.53 8.82
N PRO A 46 -16.27 -6.84 8.73
CA PRO A 46 -17.25 -5.99 8.03
C PRO A 46 -17.39 -4.60 8.65
N GLU A 47 -17.21 -4.44 9.96
CA GLU A 47 -17.27 -3.14 10.63
C GLU A 47 -16.11 -2.24 10.23
N VAL A 48 -14.91 -2.79 10.13
CA VAL A 48 -13.72 -2.04 9.68
C VAL A 48 -13.85 -1.68 8.19
N MET A 49 -14.36 -2.60 7.38
CA MET A 49 -14.65 -2.33 5.96
C MET A 49 -15.65 -1.18 5.79
N ARG A 50 -16.72 -1.19 6.59
CA ARG A 50 -17.70 -0.09 6.61
C ARG A 50 -17.02 1.22 7.00
N ARG A 51 -16.21 1.21 8.07
CA ARG A 51 -15.46 2.40 8.52
C ARG A 51 -14.54 2.96 7.44
N ILE A 52 -13.80 2.11 6.71
CA ILE A 52 -12.95 2.52 5.58
C ILE A 52 -13.78 3.28 4.55
N MET A 53 -14.95 2.76 4.18
CA MET A 53 -15.83 3.35 3.18
C MET A 53 -16.50 4.64 3.65
N ASP A 54 -17.01 4.67 4.91
CA ASP A 54 -17.72 5.82 5.50
C ASP A 54 -16.78 6.99 5.73
N GLU A 55 -15.52 6.73 6.04
CA GLU A 55 -14.49 7.76 6.17
C GLU A 55 -13.95 8.22 4.79
N GLY A 56 -14.47 7.68 3.68
CA GLY A 56 -14.20 8.11 2.31
C GLY A 56 -12.86 7.64 1.75
N HIS A 57 -12.34 6.54 2.27
CA HIS A 57 -11.15 5.88 1.72
C HIS A 57 -11.52 4.98 0.53
N GLU A 58 -10.55 4.68 -0.30
CA GLU A 58 -10.68 3.72 -1.38
C GLU A 58 -10.43 2.30 -0.87
N VAL A 59 -11.23 1.34 -1.36
CA VAL A 59 -10.97 -0.09 -1.24
C VAL A 59 -10.46 -0.60 -2.58
N ALA A 60 -9.31 -1.26 -2.58
CA ALA A 60 -8.72 -1.92 -3.73
C ALA A 60 -8.43 -3.40 -3.41
N ALA A 61 -8.26 -4.23 -4.43
CA ALA A 61 -8.09 -5.66 -4.26
C ALA A 61 -6.65 -6.06 -3.91
N HIS A 62 -6.53 -7.04 -2.99
CA HIS A 62 -5.26 -7.63 -2.58
C HIS A 62 -5.30 -9.17 -2.61
N GLY A 63 -5.98 -9.74 -3.60
CA GLY A 63 -6.23 -11.18 -3.67
C GLY A 63 -7.21 -11.67 -2.60
N CYS A 64 -7.31 -12.98 -2.47
CA CYS A 64 -8.17 -13.61 -1.47
C CYS A 64 -7.44 -13.86 -0.16
N ASP A 65 -6.22 -14.37 -0.26
CA ASP A 65 -5.35 -14.70 0.86
C ASP A 65 -3.94 -14.12 0.63
N HIS A 66 -3.35 -13.58 1.71
CA HIS A 66 -2.03 -12.98 1.63
C HIS A 66 -0.89 -14.01 1.54
N TRP A 67 -1.13 -15.25 1.99
CA TRP A 67 -0.09 -16.27 2.16
C TRP A 67 0.10 -17.18 0.98
N GLN A 68 -1.00 -17.56 0.34
CA GLN A 68 -1.03 -18.50 -0.77
C GLN A 68 -1.84 -17.92 -1.93
N PRO A 69 -1.36 -16.81 -2.54
CA PRO A 69 -2.06 -16.20 -3.65
C PRO A 69 -2.17 -17.16 -4.83
N GLN A 70 -3.37 -17.25 -5.39
CA GLN A 70 -3.70 -18.06 -6.54
C GLN A 70 -4.00 -17.18 -7.75
N ALA A 71 -3.82 -17.69 -8.96
CA ALA A 71 -4.16 -16.95 -10.17
C ALA A 71 -5.65 -16.55 -10.21
N SER A 72 -6.53 -17.42 -9.71
CA SER A 72 -7.98 -17.17 -9.60
C SER A 72 -8.36 -16.05 -8.62
N ASP A 73 -7.42 -15.61 -7.77
CA ASP A 73 -7.69 -14.56 -6.78
C ASP A 73 -7.91 -13.20 -7.44
N VAL A 74 -7.38 -12.97 -8.64
CA VAL A 74 -7.56 -11.73 -9.39
C VAL A 74 -9.06 -11.46 -9.64
N SER A 75 -9.79 -12.42 -10.18
CA SER A 75 -11.23 -12.29 -10.43
C SER A 75 -12.04 -12.41 -9.16
N ARG A 76 -11.76 -13.44 -8.35
CA ARG A 76 -12.54 -13.76 -7.16
C ARG A 76 -12.51 -12.65 -6.12
N SER A 77 -11.35 -12.06 -5.87
CA SER A 77 -11.25 -10.94 -4.90
C SER A 77 -12.02 -9.71 -5.36
N LYS A 78 -12.01 -9.41 -6.67
CA LYS A 78 -12.82 -8.31 -7.24
C LYS A 78 -14.30 -8.54 -7.00
N GLU A 79 -14.82 -9.69 -7.40
CA GLU A 79 -16.24 -10.04 -7.24
C GLU A 79 -16.72 -9.95 -5.78
N ILE A 80 -15.91 -10.49 -4.85
CA ILE A 80 -16.24 -10.46 -3.43
C ILE A 80 -16.23 -9.02 -2.90
N LEU A 81 -15.18 -8.25 -3.19
CA LEU A 81 -15.06 -6.88 -2.70
C LEU A 81 -16.14 -5.97 -3.30
N GLU A 82 -16.46 -6.08 -4.59
CA GLU A 82 -17.55 -5.33 -5.22
C GLU A 82 -18.92 -5.66 -4.59
N ARG A 83 -19.16 -6.94 -4.31
CA ARG A 83 -20.38 -7.37 -3.61
C ARG A 83 -20.47 -6.79 -2.19
N LEU A 84 -19.37 -6.79 -1.44
CA LEU A 84 -19.35 -6.33 -0.05
C LEU A 84 -19.40 -4.80 0.06
N THR A 85 -18.77 -4.10 -0.88
CA THR A 85 -18.67 -2.63 -0.84
C THR A 85 -19.78 -1.93 -1.60
N GLY A 86 -20.43 -2.61 -2.56
CA GLY A 86 -21.35 -1.99 -3.52
C GLY A 86 -20.68 -1.00 -4.47
N ARG A 87 -19.35 -1.03 -4.59
CA ARG A 87 -18.54 -0.10 -5.39
C ARG A 87 -17.68 -0.88 -6.38
N THR A 88 -17.37 -0.27 -7.51
CA THR A 88 -16.40 -0.83 -8.47
C THR A 88 -15.00 -0.84 -7.84
N ILE A 89 -14.29 -1.94 -7.98
CA ILE A 89 -12.91 -2.10 -7.54
C ILE A 89 -11.98 -1.86 -8.74
N GLU A 90 -11.32 -0.71 -8.74
CA GLU A 90 -10.50 -0.25 -9.86
C GLU A 90 -9.04 -0.70 -9.77
N GLY A 91 -8.54 -0.97 -8.56
CA GLY A 91 -7.15 -1.23 -8.31
C GLY A 91 -6.82 -2.62 -7.80
N TYR A 92 -5.61 -3.06 -8.15
CA TYR A 92 -5.06 -4.33 -7.68
C TYR A 92 -3.64 -4.17 -7.15
N ARG A 93 -3.33 -4.91 -6.08
CA ARG A 93 -1.96 -5.16 -5.61
C ARG A 93 -1.81 -6.63 -5.28
N GLN A 94 -0.83 -7.28 -5.90
CA GLN A 94 -0.55 -8.69 -5.61
C GLN A 94 0.01 -8.85 -4.20
N PRO A 95 -0.50 -9.79 -3.39
CA PRO A 95 0.11 -10.14 -2.11
C PRO A 95 1.61 -10.40 -2.25
N ARG A 96 2.39 -9.88 -1.29
CA ARG A 96 3.85 -10.00 -1.23
C ARG A 96 4.60 -9.42 -2.44
N MET A 97 3.94 -8.63 -3.28
CA MET A 97 4.49 -8.09 -4.52
C MET A 97 5.01 -9.19 -5.46
N PHE A 98 4.33 -10.35 -5.48
CA PHE A 98 4.65 -11.41 -6.43
C PHE A 98 4.23 -11.01 -7.85
N PRO A 99 4.82 -11.64 -8.89
CA PRO A 99 4.34 -11.43 -10.25
C PRO A 99 2.86 -11.77 -10.40
N VAL A 100 2.14 -10.97 -11.17
CA VAL A 100 0.73 -11.17 -11.52
C VAL A 100 0.58 -10.89 -13.02
N SER A 101 -0.40 -11.54 -13.65
CA SER A 101 -0.67 -11.34 -15.08
C SER A 101 -1.37 -10.00 -15.32
N ASP A 102 -0.69 -9.05 -15.96
CA ASP A 102 -1.29 -7.78 -16.36
C ASP A 102 -2.43 -7.96 -17.36
N THR A 103 -2.32 -8.96 -18.26
CA THR A 103 -3.40 -9.31 -19.20
C THR A 103 -4.66 -9.77 -18.47
N GLU A 104 -4.51 -10.54 -17.39
CA GLU A 104 -5.65 -10.98 -16.59
C GLU A 104 -6.26 -9.80 -15.82
N LEU A 105 -5.45 -8.91 -15.25
CA LEU A 105 -5.92 -7.70 -14.59
C LEU A 105 -6.69 -6.80 -15.56
N GLU A 106 -6.17 -6.59 -16.77
CA GLU A 106 -6.84 -5.81 -17.82
C GLU A 106 -8.16 -6.48 -18.24
N ARG A 107 -8.17 -7.80 -18.44
CA ARG A 107 -9.38 -8.58 -18.78
C ARG A 107 -10.47 -8.45 -17.70
N MET A 108 -10.08 -8.39 -16.44
CA MET A 108 -11.00 -8.21 -15.30
C MET A 108 -11.43 -6.75 -15.11
N GLY A 109 -10.95 -5.82 -15.95
CA GLY A 109 -11.33 -4.43 -15.90
C GLY A 109 -10.73 -3.65 -14.72
N TYR A 110 -9.56 -4.05 -14.24
CA TYR A 110 -8.77 -3.20 -13.35
C TYR A 110 -8.18 -2.02 -14.12
N VAL A 111 -8.14 -0.86 -13.51
CA VAL A 111 -7.62 0.39 -14.07
C VAL A 111 -6.13 0.53 -13.78
N TYR A 112 -5.72 0.12 -12.58
CA TYR A 112 -4.32 0.20 -12.16
C TYR A 112 -3.84 -1.04 -11.39
N ASN A 113 -2.52 -1.28 -11.50
CA ASN A 113 -1.78 -2.31 -10.77
C ASN A 113 -0.65 -1.66 -9.97
N SER A 114 -0.55 -1.95 -8.68
CA SER A 114 0.52 -1.46 -7.81
C SER A 114 1.32 -2.60 -7.19
N SER A 115 1.63 -3.63 -7.97
CA SER A 115 2.37 -4.82 -7.51
C SER A 115 3.88 -4.71 -7.67
N LEU A 116 4.39 -3.64 -8.30
CA LEU A 116 5.82 -3.47 -8.55
C LEU A 116 6.50 -2.68 -7.43
N ASN A 117 7.55 -3.27 -6.84
CA ASN A 117 8.50 -2.55 -6.01
C ASN A 117 9.86 -2.51 -6.74
N PRO A 118 10.20 -1.39 -7.41
CA PRO A 118 11.39 -1.30 -8.26
C PRO A 118 12.67 -1.03 -7.44
N ALA A 119 12.72 -1.53 -6.20
CA ALA A 119 13.85 -1.37 -5.30
C ALA A 119 15.06 -2.22 -5.72
N PHE A 120 16.23 -1.76 -5.29
CA PHE A 120 17.44 -2.56 -5.30
C PHE A 120 17.81 -2.95 -3.87
N ILE A 121 17.51 -4.19 -3.50
CA ILE A 121 17.90 -4.82 -2.24
C ILE A 121 18.54 -6.16 -2.61
N PRO A 122 19.88 -6.29 -2.55
CA PRO A 122 20.55 -7.54 -2.90
C PRO A 122 19.93 -8.75 -2.20
N GLY A 123 19.65 -9.79 -2.96
CA GLY A 123 19.03 -11.03 -2.46
C GLY A 123 17.50 -10.99 -2.26
N ARG A 124 16.84 -9.83 -2.46
CA ARG A 124 15.38 -9.71 -2.32
C ARG A 124 14.69 -9.03 -3.51
N TYR A 125 15.13 -7.84 -3.87
CA TYR A 125 14.61 -7.08 -5.00
C TYR A 125 15.77 -6.66 -5.88
N MET A 126 15.79 -7.11 -7.12
CA MET A 126 16.84 -6.78 -8.11
C MET A 126 16.20 -6.22 -9.38
N HIS A 127 15.30 -5.25 -9.23
CA HIS A 127 14.46 -4.70 -10.30
C HIS A 127 15.03 -3.40 -10.90
N LEU A 128 16.34 -3.38 -11.18
CA LEU A 128 17.00 -2.19 -11.75
C LEU A 128 16.56 -1.88 -13.19
N SER A 129 16.13 -2.90 -13.93
CA SER A 129 15.61 -2.76 -15.30
C SER A 129 14.18 -2.25 -15.36
N GLU A 130 13.41 -2.41 -14.28
CA GLU A 130 12.02 -2.04 -14.26
C GLU A 130 11.83 -0.52 -14.15
N PRO A 131 10.78 0.04 -14.78
CA PRO A 131 10.44 1.44 -14.58
C PRO A 131 10.19 1.75 -13.10
N ARG A 132 10.70 2.89 -12.61
CA ARG A 132 10.49 3.30 -11.22
C ARG A 132 9.37 4.33 -11.03
N THR A 133 8.83 4.85 -12.13
CA THR A 133 7.68 5.75 -12.17
C THR A 133 6.52 5.09 -12.92
N CYS A 134 5.33 5.72 -12.89
CA CYS A 134 4.16 5.18 -13.56
C CYS A 134 4.38 4.95 -15.06
N PHE A 135 3.85 3.85 -15.58
CA PHE A 135 3.90 3.47 -16.99
C PHE A 135 2.69 2.61 -17.36
N MET A 136 2.44 2.42 -18.65
CA MET A 136 1.34 1.62 -19.15
C MET A 136 1.80 0.23 -19.59
N ILE A 137 0.99 -0.80 -19.30
CA ILE A 137 1.03 -2.11 -19.97
C ILE A 137 -0.37 -2.32 -20.56
N GLY A 138 -0.48 -2.30 -21.88
CA GLY A 138 -1.79 -2.26 -22.52
C GLY A 138 -2.60 -1.05 -22.05
N LYS A 139 -3.78 -1.27 -21.48
CA LYS A 139 -4.63 -0.22 -20.88
C LYS A 139 -4.48 -0.09 -19.36
N LEU A 140 -3.66 -0.93 -18.76
CA LEU A 140 -3.46 -1.00 -17.31
C LEU A 140 -2.34 -0.06 -16.88
N LEU A 141 -2.65 0.89 -16.00
CA LEU A 141 -1.65 1.77 -15.41
C LEU A 141 -0.86 1.03 -14.33
N GLN A 142 0.45 0.99 -14.46
CA GLN A 142 1.35 0.50 -13.43
C GLN A 142 1.74 1.65 -12.50
N ILE A 143 1.53 1.47 -11.18
CA ILE A 143 1.88 2.46 -10.15
C ILE A 143 2.87 1.82 -9.18
N PRO A 144 4.19 1.86 -9.48
CA PRO A 144 5.21 1.29 -8.62
C PRO A 144 5.30 1.98 -7.26
N ALA A 145 5.73 1.24 -6.23
CA ALA A 145 6.13 1.84 -4.97
C ALA A 145 7.33 2.77 -5.18
N SER A 146 7.36 3.91 -4.50
CA SER A 146 8.42 4.89 -4.68
C SER A 146 9.76 4.44 -4.12
N VAL A 147 10.79 4.64 -4.90
CA VAL A 147 12.19 4.43 -4.53
C VAL A 147 12.98 5.70 -4.84
N THR A 148 14.12 5.89 -4.17
CA THR A 148 14.96 7.05 -4.47
C THR A 148 15.48 7.00 -5.91
N PRO A 149 15.64 8.15 -6.58
CA PRO A 149 16.37 8.21 -7.84
C PRO A 149 17.77 7.60 -7.70
N TRP A 150 18.31 7.05 -8.78
CA TRP A 150 19.66 6.49 -8.92
C TRP A 150 19.91 5.18 -8.17
N ILE A 151 19.94 5.18 -6.83
CA ILE A 151 20.29 4.00 -6.03
C ILE A 151 19.09 3.09 -5.74
N ARG A 152 17.87 3.51 -6.08
CA ARG A 152 16.62 2.77 -5.86
C ARG A 152 16.42 2.28 -4.42
N PHE A 153 16.82 3.10 -3.45
CA PHE A 153 16.57 2.81 -2.06
C PHE A 153 15.06 2.86 -1.79
N PRO A 154 14.47 1.81 -1.23
CA PRO A 154 13.02 1.71 -1.04
C PRO A 154 12.52 2.64 0.07
N LEU A 155 11.44 3.36 -0.20
CA LEU A 155 10.79 4.28 0.75
C LEU A 155 9.42 3.73 1.17
N PHE A 156 9.40 2.53 1.73
CA PHE A 156 8.21 1.84 2.20
C PHE A 156 8.27 1.61 3.72
N TRP A 157 7.33 0.87 4.26
CA TRP A 157 7.16 0.64 5.69
C TRP A 157 8.48 0.34 6.44
N LEU A 158 9.33 -0.57 5.93
CA LEU A 158 10.55 -1.00 6.64
C LEU A 158 11.56 0.13 6.80
N SER A 159 11.71 0.97 5.79
CA SER A 159 12.57 2.17 5.89
C SER A 159 11.95 3.23 6.79
N CYS A 160 10.61 3.37 6.76
CA CYS A 160 9.91 4.23 7.70
C CYS A 160 10.07 3.75 9.14
N HIS A 161 10.07 2.45 9.42
CA HIS A 161 10.32 1.89 10.76
C HIS A 161 11.71 2.22 11.31
N ASN A 162 12.74 2.16 10.47
CA ASN A 162 14.11 2.03 10.95
C ASN A 162 15.01 3.25 10.72
N LEU A 163 14.70 4.09 9.72
CA LEU A 163 15.47 5.31 9.51
C LEU A 163 15.10 6.41 10.52
N PRO A 164 16.04 7.27 10.91
CA PRO A 164 15.68 8.53 11.54
C PRO A 164 14.68 9.31 10.67
N MET A 165 13.61 9.85 11.28
CA MET A 165 12.52 10.48 10.50
C MET A 165 13.01 11.67 9.64
N TRP A 166 13.98 12.44 10.12
CA TRP A 166 14.57 13.53 9.33
C TRP A 166 15.20 13.02 8.02
N LEU A 167 15.89 11.86 8.08
CA LEU A 167 16.50 11.25 6.90
C LEU A 167 15.43 10.67 5.96
N TYR A 168 14.46 9.93 6.50
CA TYR A 168 13.35 9.37 5.72
C TYR A 168 12.59 10.49 4.98
N GLN A 169 12.22 11.57 5.67
CA GLN A 169 11.54 12.73 5.09
C GLN A 169 12.40 13.45 4.04
N SER A 170 13.70 13.54 4.25
CA SER A 170 14.63 14.13 3.26
C SER A 170 14.64 13.32 1.97
N LEU A 171 14.65 11.98 2.07
CA LEU A 171 14.59 11.08 0.91
C LEU A 171 13.22 11.16 0.21
N VAL A 172 12.12 11.21 0.95
CA VAL A 172 10.77 11.43 0.41
C VAL A 172 10.70 12.75 -0.37
N ASN A 173 11.22 13.83 0.20
CA ASN A 173 11.26 15.13 -0.49
C ASN A 173 12.09 15.09 -1.78
N ARG A 174 13.18 14.31 -1.82
CA ARG A 174 13.96 14.10 -3.04
C ARG A 174 13.15 13.40 -4.13
N VAL A 175 12.37 12.38 -3.77
CA VAL A 175 11.47 11.69 -4.69
C VAL A 175 10.40 12.65 -5.20
N LEU A 176 9.73 13.37 -4.32
CA LEU A 176 8.70 14.36 -4.71
C LEU A 176 9.22 15.42 -5.68
N LYS A 177 10.43 15.94 -5.44
CA LYS A 177 11.06 16.92 -6.34
C LYS A 177 11.43 16.34 -7.71
N HIS A 178 11.79 15.06 -7.76
CA HIS A 178 12.26 14.43 -8.99
C HIS A 178 11.11 13.83 -9.81
N ASP A 179 10.14 13.19 -9.15
CA ASP A 179 9.09 12.41 -9.80
C ASP A 179 7.72 13.12 -9.81
N GLY A 180 7.57 14.20 -9.01
CA GLY A 180 6.32 14.93 -8.87
C GLY A 180 5.29 14.26 -7.95
N TYR A 181 5.55 13.04 -7.48
CA TYR A 181 4.66 12.29 -6.58
C TYR A 181 5.45 11.32 -5.70
N PHE A 182 4.78 10.81 -4.67
CA PHE A 182 5.33 9.82 -3.75
C PHE A 182 4.28 8.77 -3.40
N VAL A 183 4.63 7.51 -3.57
CA VAL A 183 3.81 6.34 -3.26
C VAL A 183 4.52 5.49 -2.22
N THR A 184 3.86 5.28 -1.08
CA THR A 184 4.35 4.39 -0.01
C THR A 184 3.23 3.47 0.48
N TYR A 185 3.57 2.47 1.26
CA TYR A 185 2.59 1.56 1.83
C TYR A 185 3.01 1.06 3.21
N PHE A 186 2.01 0.72 3.98
CA PHE A 186 2.10 0.19 5.33
C PHE A 186 1.18 -1.02 5.48
N HIS A 187 1.42 -1.80 6.53
CA HIS A 187 0.57 -2.92 6.89
C HIS A 187 -0.06 -2.70 8.27
N PRO A 188 -1.28 -3.16 8.51
CA PRO A 188 -1.94 -2.99 9.81
C PRO A 188 -1.12 -3.49 11.01
N TRP A 189 -0.42 -4.62 10.86
CA TRP A 189 0.38 -5.20 11.93
C TRP A 189 1.51 -4.29 12.45
N GLU A 190 1.99 -3.35 11.65
CA GLU A 190 3.00 -2.36 12.05
C GLU A 190 2.49 -1.43 13.17
N PHE A 191 1.19 -1.20 13.18
CA PHE A 191 0.49 -0.37 14.17
C PHE A 191 0.01 -1.17 15.41
N TYR A 192 0.32 -2.45 15.46
CA TYR A 192 0.12 -3.29 16.64
C TYR A 192 1.37 -3.26 17.51
N PRO A 193 1.28 -3.23 18.86
CA PRO A 193 2.44 -3.08 19.75
C PRO A 193 3.28 -4.36 19.84
N LEU A 194 3.89 -4.79 18.74
CA LEU A 194 4.66 -6.05 18.62
C LEU A 194 5.81 -6.15 19.63
N GLY A 195 6.32 -5.02 20.11
CA GLY A 195 7.35 -4.98 21.14
C GLY A 195 6.88 -5.51 22.51
N GLU A 196 5.57 -5.43 22.77
CA GLU A 196 4.92 -5.91 24.00
C GLU A 196 4.50 -7.38 23.91
N HIS A 197 4.67 -8.00 22.74
CA HIS A 197 4.26 -9.36 22.41
C HIS A 197 5.45 -10.24 22.00
N PRO A 198 6.33 -10.63 22.96
CA PRO A 198 7.53 -11.42 22.67
C PRO A 198 7.20 -12.81 22.10
N GLU A 199 6.00 -13.33 22.35
CA GLU A 199 5.49 -14.60 21.81
C GLU A 199 5.49 -14.61 20.28
N PHE A 200 5.38 -13.46 19.61
CA PHE A 200 5.42 -13.35 18.14
C PHE A 200 6.81 -13.56 17.56
N LYS A 201 7.85 -13.56 18.37
CA LYS A 201 9.25 -13.79 17.96
C LYS A 201 9.70 -12.97 16.76
N MET A 202 9.24 -11.70 16.70
CA MET A 202 9.56 -10.80 15.61
C MET A 202 11.01 -10.32 15.65
N PRO A 203 11.73 -10.29 14.51
CA PRO A 203 13.04 -9.63 14.41
C PRO A 203 12.97 -8.17 14.85
N PHE A 204 14.05 -7.67 15.44
CA PHE A 204 14.12 -6.27 15.91
C PHE A 204 13.73 -5.27 14.80
N ILE A 205 14.24 -5.44 13.59
CA ILE A 205 13.98 -4.56 12.45
C ILE A 205 12.48 -4.44 12.08
N ILE A 206 11.66 -5.43 12.47
CA ILE A 206 10.23 -5.45 12.22
C ILE A 206 9.45 -4.87 13.40
N ARG A 207 9.85 -5.19 14.64
CA ARG A 207 9.16 -4.71 15.85
C ARG A 207 9.60 -3.32 16.31
N ASN A 208 10.72 -2.80 15.77
CA ASN A 208 11.23 -1.47 16.09
C ASN A 208 10.18 -0.41 15.74
N HIS A 209 9.83 0.47 16.68
CA HIS A 209 8.77 1.48 16.53
C HIS A 209 7.37 0.93 16.18
N SER A 210 7.08 -0.38 16.32
CA SER A 210 5.71 -0.89 16.11
C SER A 210 4.70 -0.28 17.09
N GLY A 211 3.41 -0.36 16.75
CA GLY A 211 2.35 0.23 17.55
C GLY A 211 2.39 1.76 17.55
N LYS A 212 2.38 2.36 18.73
CA LYS A 212 2.38 3.82 18.92
C LYS A 212 3.53 4.52 18.20
N GLY A 213 4.71 3.92 18.17
CA GLY A 213 5.86 4.47 17.46
C GLY A 213 5.59 4.64 15.96
N MET A 214 4.88 3.69 15.36
CA MET A 214 4.52 3.75 13.95
C MET A 214 3.40 4.76 13.67
N GLU A 215 2.44 4.89 14.59
CA GLU A 215 1.40 5.94 14.53
C GLU A 215 2.02 7.35 14.54
N GLU A 216 2.98 7.59 15.45
CA GLU A 216 3.69 8.86 15.54
C GLU A 216 4.51 9.15 14.27
N ARG A 217 5.14 8.14 13.67
CA ARG A 217 5.91 8.28 12.44
C ARG A 217 5.02 8.57 11.23
N LEU A 218 3.87 7.90 11.12
CA LEU A 218 2.88 8.18 10.08
C LEU A 218 2.30 9.59 10.23
N ASP A 219 1.90 9.97 11.43
CA ASP A 219 1.39 11.32 11.74
C ASP A 219 2.42 12.41 11.38
N MET A 220 3.68 12.19 11.74
CA MET A 220 4.79 13.11 11.45
C MET A 220 5.04 13.23 9.94
N LEU A 221 4.99 12.12 9.21
CA LEU A 221 5.13 12.11 7.74
C LEU A 221 4.01 12.91 7.08
N ILE A 222 2.75 12.63 7.46
CA ILE A 222 1.58 13.30 6.88
C ILE A 222 1.65 14.81 7.16
N ARG A 223 1.89 15.22 8.40
CA ARG A 223 1.98 16.64 8.76
C ARG A 223 3.06 17.36 7.98
N ASN A 224 4.26 16.78 7.92
CA ASN A 224 5.38 17.39 7.17
C ASN A 224 5.04 17.59 5.69
N LEU A 225 4.37 16.64 5.06
CA LEU A 225 3.97 16.75 3.66
C LEU A 225 2.84 17.79 3.46
N LYS A 226 1.87 17.85 4.38
CA LYS A 226 0.80 18.87 4.36
C LYS A 226 1.36 20.29 4.55
N GLU A 227 2.27 20.49 5.48
CA GLU A 227 2.95 21.76 5.72
C GLU A 227 3.70 22.27 4.47
N LYS A 228 4.14 21.35 3.61
CA LYS A 228 4.77 21.68 2.32
C LYS A 228 3.77 21.84 1.17
N GLY A 229 2.49 21.72 1.43
CA GLY A 229 1.44 21.91 0.44
C GLY A 229 1.20 20.72 -0.48
N TYR A 230 1.74 19.53 -0.19
CA TYR A 230 1.48 18.33 -1.00
C TYR A 230 0.06 17.79 -0.75
N PRO A 231 -0.73 17.57 -1.80
CA PRO A 231 -2.05 16.95 -1.67
C PRO A 231 -1.91 15.45 -1.38
N PHE A 232 -2.90 14.90 -0.69
CA PHE A 232 -3.09 13.46 -0.49
C PHE A 232 -4.30 13.01 -1.29
N MET A 233 -4.19 11.86 -1.93
CA MET A 233 -5.25 11.31 -2.75
C MET A 233 -5.25 9.79 -2.72
N THR A 234 -6.34 9.18 -3.11
CA THR A 234 -6.45 7.75 -3.34
C THR A 234 -5.72 7.33 -4.61
N TYR A 235 -5.47 6.04 -4.76
CA TYR A 235 -4.84 5.54 -6.00
C TYR A 235 -5.74 5.73 -7.22
N SER A 236 -7.07 5.59 -7.09
CA SER A 236 -8.00 5.85 -8.19
C SER A 236 -7.96 7.32 -8.64
N GLU A 237 -7.97 8.28 -7.70
CA GLU A 237 -7.81 9.71 -8.03
C GLU A 237 -6.46 9.97 -8.71
N PHE A 238 -5.38 9.38 -8.19
CA PHE A 238 -4.07 9.51 -8.81
C PHE A 238 -3.99 8.85 -10.19
N ALA A 239 -4.60 7.67 -10.36
CA ALA A 239 -4.63 6.97 -11.64
C ALA A 239 -5.37 7.80 -12.71
N GLN A 240 -6.48 8.45 -12.37
CA GLN A 240 -7.20 9.34 -13.31
C GLN A 240 -6.31 10.49 -13.78
N ILE A 241 -5.55 11.12 -12.88
CA ILE A 241 -4.62 12.21 -13.24
C ILE A 241 -3.53 11.65 -14.17
N LYS A 242 -2.92 10.53 -13.84
CA LYS A 242 -1.82 9.95 -14.64
C LYS A 242 -2.28 9.46 -16.01
N LEU A 243 -3.46 8.86 -16.10
CA LEU A 243 -4.03 8.44 -17.37
C LEU A 243 -4.35 9.68 -18.26
N ALA A 244 -4.83 10.76 -17.68
CA ALA A 244 -5.05 12.00 -18.42
C ALA A 244 -3.74 12.64 -18.92
N GLU A 245 -2.64 12.54 -18.13
CA GLU A 245 -1.30 13.01 -18.54
C GLU A 245 -0.72 12.16 -19.68
N LEU A 246 -0.80 10.83 -19.55
CA LEU A 246 -0.21 9.88 -20.52
C LEU A 246 -0.98 9.82 -21.84
N ASN A 247 -2.27 10.15 -21.84
CA ASN A 247 -3.11 10.17 -23.05
C ASN A 247 -3.11 11.52 -23.77
N LYS A 248 -2.41 12.55 -23.28
CA LYS A 248 -2.23 13.79 -24.03
C LYS A 248 -1.35 13.50 -25.25
N PRO A 249 -1.79 13.89 -26.48
CA PRO A 249 -0.91 13.81 -27.62
C PRO A 249 0.32 14.69 -27.36
N ASP A 250 1.49 14.16 -27.73
CA ASP A 250 2.73 14.95 -27.72
C ASP A 250 2.50 16.22 -28.54
N GLU A 251 2.29 17.36 -27.88
CA GLU A 251 2.38 18.66 -28.54
C GLU A 251 3.85 18.86 -28.95
N LYS A 252 4.14 18.43 -30.18
CA LYS A 252 5.43 18.70 -30.84
C LYS A 252 5.42 20.08 -31.48
#